data_621c9c46e86bc44358af392e9eb45778
#
_entry.id   621c9c46e86bc44358af392e9eb45778
#
_cell.length_a   1.000
_cell.length_b   1.000
_cell.length_c   1.000
_cell.angle_alpha   90.00
_cell.angle_beta   90.00
_cell.angle_gamma   90.00
#
_symmetry.space_group_name_H-M   'P 1'
#
loop_
_entity.id
_entity.type
_entity.pdbx_description
1 polymer ?
#
loop_
_entity_poly.entity_id
_entity_poly.type
_entity_poly.pdbx_seq_one_letter_code
_entity_poly.pdbx_strand_id
1 'polypeptide(L)'
;AKARLFTHWPLKLAVINSDDAFGRSLAVTNRAQEVISYGKGGDVSWRASPVSKGMDVKFATPWGKVSCLLPVVADFAVANIAASLAVMMGMGHKLPDVCNALQTMRVVPGRMQVLNGGSNSPKVVVDYAHTPDAVHKVLAAIRPQCRGNVICVVGCGGDRDRGKRPEMAKLACAGSNTVWLTSDNPRSEDPEGIIQDMLAGVSEDASCQVYTQVDRAKCIQAAIESAGP
;
A
#
# COMPACT_ATOMS: atom_id res chain seq x y z
N ALA A 1 17.72 13.61 0.33
CA ALA A 1 17.17 14.32 -0.84
C ALA A 1 15.80 14.92 -0.56
N LYS A 2 14.78 14.13 -0.10
CA LYS A 2 13.38 14.58 0.11
C LYS A 2 13.23 15.73 1.10
N ALA A 3 14.02 15.76 2.20
CA ALA A 3 13.98 16.84 3.20
C ALA A 3 14.23 18.23 2.58
N ARG A 4 15.06 18.31 1.53
CA ARG A 4 15.41 19.60 0.90
C ARG A 4 14.19 20.38 0.38
N LEU A 5 13.13 19.69 -0.05
CA LEU A 5 11.89 20.35 -0.44
C LEU A 5 11.32 21.20 0.71
N PHE A 6 11.35 20.66 1.92
CA PHE A 6 10.77 21.30 3.10
C PHE A 6 11.70 22.29 3.79
N THR A 7 13.02 22.08 3.70
CA THR A 7 14.02 22.87 4.45
C THR A 7 14.70 23.96 3.64
N HIS A 8 14.69 23.88 2.28
CA HIS A 8 15.39 24.83 1.41
C HIS A 8 14.44 25.77 0.66
N TRP A 9 13.20 25.36 0.43
CA TRP A 9 12.27 26.13 -0.38
C TRP A 9 11.20 26.79 0.50
N PRO A 10 10.82 28.06 0.22
CA PRO A 10 9.69 28.67 0.90
C PRO A 10 8.38 28.07 0.39
N LEU A 11 7.77 27.23 1.22
CA LEU A 11 6.50 26.61 0.92
C LEU A 11 5.36 27.45 1.54
N LYS A 12 4.23 27.56 0.84
CA LYS A 12 3.02 28.12 1.44
C LYS A 12 2.42 27.13 2.43
N LEU A 13 2.38 25.85 2.04
CA LEU A 13 1.79 24.77 2.81
C LEU A 13 2.70 23.55 2.81
N ALA A 14 2.87 22.90 3.96
CA ALA A 14 3.44 21.57 4.10
C ALA A 14 2.45 20.64 4.77
N VAL A 15 2.16 19.48 4.15
CA VAL A 15 1.36 18.42 4.75
C VAL A 15 2.29 17.28 5.14
N ILE A 16 2.34 16.94 6.42
CA ILE A 16 3.39 16.09 6.99
C ILE A 16 2.79 14.94 7.81
N ASN A 17 3.31 13.73 7.57
CA ASN A 17 2.93 12.55 8.34
C ASN A 17 3.54 12.60 9.75
N SER A 18 2.71 12.66 10.79
CA SER A 18 3.14 12.68 12.20
C SER A 18 3.38 11.28 12.79
N ASP A 19 2.91 10.20 12.14
CA ASP A 19 3.15 8.83 12.60
C ASP A 19 4.59 8.38 12.29
N ASP A 20 5.23 9.00 11.31
CA ASP A 20 6.59 8.72 10.88
C ASP A 20 7.61 9.60 11.62
N ALA A 21 8.71 9.00 12.11
CA ALA A 21 9.74 9.74 12.84
C ALA A 21 10.43 10.83 12.00
N PHE A 22 10.64 10.55 10.69
CA PHE A 22 11.20 11.51 9.77
C PHE A 22 10.21 12.65 9.49
N GLY A 23 8.92 12.33 9.37
CA GLY A 23 7.86 13.33 9.26
C GLY A 23 7.84 14.27 10.47
N ARG A 24 7.90 13.74 11.70
CA ARG A 24 7.98 14.57 12.90
C ARG A 24 9.21 15.49 12.91
N SER A 25 10.37 14.98 12.47
CA SER A 25 11.57 15.83 12.30
C SER A 25 11.36 16.94 11.27
N LEU A 26 10.70 16.65 10.15
CA LEU A 26 10.39 17.67 9.13
C LEU A 26 9.40 18.72 9.64
N ALA A 27 8.43 18.32 10.47
CA ALA A 27 7.48 19.28 11.05
C ALA A 27 8.14 20.39 11.88
N VAL A 28 9.28 20.08 12.49
CA VAL A 28 10.08 21.07 13.28
C VAL A 28 11.04 21.87 12.42
N THR A 29 11.60 21.26 11.36
CA THR A 29 12.71 21.86 10.59
C THR A 29 12.26 22.48 9.25
N ASN A 30 10.98 22.40 8.90
CA ASN A 30 10.48 22.95 7.66
C ASN A 30 10.45 24.48 7.63
N ARG A 31 10.28 25.05 6.43
CA ARG A 31 10.16 26.51 6.17
C ARG A 31 8.80 26.88 5.58
N ALA A 32 7.80 26.05 5.75
CA ALA A 32 6.45 26.34 5.28
C ALA A 32 5.81 27.44 6.14
N GLN A 33 4.97 28.27 5.51
CA GLN A 33 4.18 29.28 6.21
C GLN A 33 3.08 28.62 7.05
N GLU A 34 2.54 27.52 6.56
CA GLU A 34 1.53 26.70 7.24
C GLU A 34 1.95 25.23 7.21
N VAL A 35 1.74 24.54 8.31
CA VAL A 35 1.98 23.08 8.44
C VAL A 35 0.70 22.41 8.90
N ILE A 36 0.26 21.43 8.15
CA ILE A 36 -0.85 20.55 8.53
C ILE A 36 -0.27 19.15 8.71
N SER A 37 -0.36 18.63 9.91
CA SER A 37 0.06 17.26 10.22
C SER A 37 -1.10 16.28 10.04
N TYR A 38 -0.79 15.04 9.60
CA TYR A 38 -1.76 13.95 9.59
C TYR A 38 -1.18 12.70 10.23
N GLY A 39 -2.04 11.90 10.87
CA GLY A 39 -1.65 10.71 11.60
C GLY A 39 -2.42 10.59 12.92
N LYS A 40 -2.07 9.61 13.75
CA LYS A 40 -2.78 9.34 15.01
C LYS A 40 -2.77 10.51 16.00
N GLY A 41 -1.70 11.30 16.01
CA GLY A 41 -1.54 12.50 16.83
C GLY A 41 -1.48 13.79 16.01
N GLY A 42 -1.83 13.76 14.72
CA GLY A 42 -1.80 14.91 13.84
C GLY A 42 -3.08 15.75 13.88
N ASP A 43 -3.02 16.92 13.20
CA ASP A 43 -4.18 17.81 13.03
C ASP A 43 -5.32 17.10 12.30
N VAL A 44 -4.99 16.27 11.31
CA VAL A 44 -5.92 15.37 10.63
C VAL A 44 -5.71 13.96 11.13
N SER A 45 -6.59 13.49 11.98
CA SER A 45 -6.57 12.14 12.54
C SER A 45 -7.85 11.39 12.17
N TRP A 46 -7.84 10.06 12.32
CA TRP A 46 -8.99 9.24 11.96
C TRP A 46 -9.14 8.00 12.84
N ARG A 47 -10.35 7.46 12.81
CA ARG A 47 -10.66 6.09 13.22
C ARG A 47 -11.34 5.41 12.05
N ALA A 48 -10.92 4.22 11.70
CA ALA A 48 -11.43 3.46 10.58
C ALA A 48 -11.89 2.08 11.05
N SER A 49 -13.00 1.61 10.51
CA SER A 49 -13.54 0.28 10.77
C SER A 49 -13.90 -0.39 9.45
N PRO A 50 -13.49 -1.63 9.19
CA PRO A 50 -13.84 -2.34 7.97
C PRO A 50 -15.35 -2.64 7.93
N VAL A 51 -15.95 -2.44 6.76
CA VAL A 51 -17.33 -2.77 6.45
C VAL A 51 -17.42 -3.50 5.10
N SER A 52 -18.59 -4.02 4.76
CA SER A 52 -18.75 -4.85 3.54
C SER A 52 -18.34 -4.16 2.23
N LYS A 53 -18.43 -2.83 2.14
CA LYS A 53 -18.15 -2.04 0.94
C LYS A 53 -16.92 -1.14 1.06
N GLY A 54 -16.02 -1.40 2.02
CA GLY A 54 -14.83 -0.57 2.23
C GLY A 54 -14.55 -0.31 3.70
N MET A 55 -14.27 0.94 4.05
CA MET A 55 -14.02 1.37 5.42
C MET A 55 -14.95 2.53 5.83
N ASP A 56 -15.61 2.39 6.97
CA ASP A 56 -16.27 3.52 7.65
C ASP A 56 -15.19 4.31 8.40
N VAL A 57 -14.96 5.55 7.98
CA VAL A 57 -13.88 6.39 8.50
C VAL A 57 -14.44 7.65 9.13
N LYS A 58 -14.04 7.91 10.36
CA LYS A 58 -14.36 9.14 11.11
C LYS A 58 -13.10 9.99 11.21
N PHE A 59 -13.06 11.07 10.45
CA PHE A 59 -11.98 12.06 10.52
C PHE A 59 -12.26 13.09 11.61
N ALA A 60 -11.20 13.45 12.35
CA ALA A 60 -11.16 14.62 13.22
C ALA A 60 -10.13 15.59 12.64
N THR A 61 -10.55 16.83 12.37
CA THR A 61 -9.74 17.84 11.70
C THR A 61 -9.92 19.20 12.36
N PRO A 62 -9.02 20.18 12.15
CA PRO A 62 -9.21 21.55 12.62
C PRO A 62 -10.47 22.23 12.07
N TRP A 63 -11.00 21.76 10.95
CA TRP A 63 -12.18 22.32 10.27
C TRP A 63 -13.50 21.64 10.67
N GLY A 64 -13.42 20.62 11.54
CA GLY A 64 -14.58 19.86 12.02
C GLY A 64 -14.38 18.35 11.97
N LYS A 65 -15.41 17.63 12.40
CA LYS A 65 -15.48 16.15 12.36
C LYS A 65 -16.38 15.71 11.22
N VAL A 66 -15.98 14.66 10.52
CA VAL A 66 -16.77 14.12 9.41
C VAL A 66 -16.65 12.61 9.34
N SER A 67 -17.71 11.94 8.88
CA SER A 67 -17.74 10.50 8.64
C SER A 67 -17.92 10.25 7.15
N CYS A 68 -17.08 9.37 6.59
CA CYS A 68 -17.10 9.00 5.18
C CYS A 68 -17.01 7.49 5.03
N LEU A 69 -17.83 6.91 4.14
CA LEU A 69 -17.62 5.55 3.66
C LEU A 69 -16.62 5.60 2.49
N LEU A 70 -15.46 5.02 2.69
CA LEU A 70 -14.38 5.04 1.69
C LEU A 70 -14.25 3.66 1.01
N PRO A 71 -14.15 3.60 -0.33
CA PRO A 71 -14.02 2.36 -1.08
C PRO A 71 -12.57 1.80 -1.03
N VAL A 72 -12.00 1.71 0.16
CA VAL A 72 -10.63 1.20 0.39
C VAL A 72 -10.64 0.09 1.43
N VAL A 73 -9.64 -0.77 1.40
CA VAL A 73 -9.60 -1.99 2.23
C VAL A 73 -8.45 -2.01 3.25
N ALA A 74 -7.61 -0.97 3.28
CA ALA A 74 -6.42 -0.93 4.14
C ALA A 74 -6.29 0.40 4.88
N ASP A 75 -5.84 0.35 6.14
CA ASP A 75 -5.65 1.55 6.98
C ASP A 75 -4.62 2.52 6.38
N PHE A 76 -3.55 2.01 5.76
CA PHE A 76 -2.59 2.87 5.07
C PHE A 76 -3.18 3.61 3.86
N ALA A 77 -4.23 3.07 3.22
CA ALA A 77 -4.97 3.78 2.18
C ALA A 77 -5.79 4.93 2.78
N VAL A 78 -6.35 4.73 3.99
CA VAL A 78 -7.01 5.80 4.74
C VAL A 78 -6.00 6.90 5.11
N ALA A 79 -4.76 6.55 5.50
CA ALA A 79 -3.69 7.52 5.76
C ALA A 79 -3.38 8.38 4.52
N ASN A 80 -3.33 7.77 3.32
CA ASN A 80 -3.13 8.52 2.08
C ASN A 80 -4.31 9.46 1.77
N ILE A 81 -5.53 9.05 2.07
CA ILE A 81 -6.72 9.88 1.92
C ILE A 81 -6.71 11.03 2.94
N ALA A 82 -6.29 10.78 4.19
CA ALA A 82 -6.11 11.82 5.19
C ALA A 82 -5.10 12.89 4.76
N ALA A 83 -4.00 12.47 4.13
CA ALA A 83 -3.04 13.40 3.52
C ALA A 83 -3.68 14.24 2.40
N SER A 84 -4.46 13.60 1.53
CA SER A 84 -5.17 14.30 0.44
C SER A 84 -6.21 15.29 0.98
N LEU A 85 -6.97 14.88 2.02
CA LEU A 85 -7.90 15.77 2.72
C LEU A 85 -7.16 16.98 3.30
N ALA A 86 -6.04 16.77 3.98
CA ALA A 86 -5.24 17.85 4.55
C ALA A 86 -4.74 18.84 3.47
N VAL A 87 -4.30 18.32 2.31
CA VAL A 87 -3.89 19.18 1.17
C VAL A 87 -5.06 20.00 0.66
N MET A 88 -6.21 19.39 0.40
CA MET A 88 -7.40 20.09 -0.12
C MET A 88 -7.89 21.16 0.85
N MET A 89 -7.90 20.87 2.15
CA MET A 89 -8.28 21.84 3.17
C MET A 89 -7.29 23.01 3.25
N GLY A 90 -5.99 22.72 3.23
CA GLY A 90 -4.95 23.74 3.21
C GLY A 90 -4.92 24.58 1.92
N MET A 91 -5.51 24.08 0.82
CA MET A 91 -5.76 24.83 -0.41
C MET A 91 -7.05 25.69 -0.35
N GLY A 92 -7.79 25.67 0.76
CA GLY A 92 -8.96 26.49 0.97
C GLY A 92 -10.29 25.89 0.50
N HIS A 93 -10.33 24.58 0.17
CA HIS A 93 -11.60 23.92 -0.12
C HIS A 93 -12.43 23.74 1.13
N LYS A 94 -13.76 23.64 0.98
CA LYS A 94 -14.67 23.45 2.10
C LYS A 94 -14.78 21.97 2.49
N LEU A 95 -14.80 21.68 3.78
CA LEU A 95 -14.84 20.30 4.29
C LEU A 95 -16.01 19.47 3.73
N PRO A 96 -17.25 19.97 3.60
CA PRO A 96 -18.35 19.20 2.99
C PRO A 96 -18.07 18.81 1.53
N ASP A 97 -17.48 19.68 0.74
CA ASP A 97 -17.19 19.42 -0.66
C ASP A 97 -16.09 18.36 -0.82
N VAL A 98 -15.04 18.46 0.01
CA VAL A 98 -13.97 17.43 0.06
C VAL A 98 -14.54 16.08 0.47
N CYS A 99 -15.42 16.04 1.48
CA CYS A 99 -16.02 14.79 1.94
C CYS A 99 -16.92 14.14 0.88
N ASN A 100 -17.70 14.93 0.16
CA ASN A 100 -18.52 14.43 -0.96
C ASN A 100 -17.63 13.86 -2.06
N ALA A 101 -16.54 14.53 -2.41
CA ALA A 101 -15.57 14.01 -3.38
C ALA A 101 -14.93 12.70 -2.92
N LEU A 102 -14.57 12.57 -1.64
CA LEU A 102 -13.99 11.34 -1.08
C LEU A 102 -14.94 10.14 -1.14
N GLN A 103 -16.24 10.36 -0.93
CA GLN A 103 -17.24 9.28 -1.01
C GLN A 103 -17.48 8.78 -2.44
N THR A 104 -17.24 9.63 -3.44
CA THR A 104 -17.40 9.31 -4.86
C THR A 104 -16.09 8.96 -5.56
N MET A 105 -14.98 8.97 -4.83
CA MET A 105 -13.66 8.67 -5.38
C MET A 105 -13.59 7.24 -5.93
N ARG A 106 -12.85 7.09 -7.02
CA ARG A 106 -12.48 5.78 -7.53
C ARG A 106 -11.16 5.33 -6.92
N VAL A 107 -11.06 4.03 -6.65
CA VAL A 107 -9.79 3.44 -6.22
C VAL A 107 -8.74 3.67 -7.31
N VAL A 108 -7.57 4.11 -6.92
CA VAL A 108 -6.45 4.30 -7.86
C VAL A 108 -6.04 2.92 -8.40
N PRO A 109 -5.97 2.73 -9.73
CA PRO A 109 -5.55 1.46 -10.31
C PRO A 109 -4.21 0.99 -9.74
N GLY A 110 -4.13 -0.29 -9.37
CA GLY A 110 -2.92 -0.87 -8.78
C GLY A 110 -2.59 -0.40 -7.36
N ARG A 111 -3.54 0.16 -6.61
CA ARG A 111 -3.39 0.53 -5.20
C ARG A 111 -4.48 -0.14 -4.38
N MET A 112 -4.19 -1.33 -3.85
CA MET A 112 -5.19 -2.19 -3.17
C MET A 112 -6.47 -2.33 -4.00
N GLN A 113 -6.32 -2.38 -5.31
CA GLN A 113 -7.43 -2.48 -6.25
C GLN A 113 -8.01 -3.89 -6.17
N VAL A 114 -9.26 -3.98 -5.76
CA VAL A 114 -9.99 -5.25 -5.70
C VAL A 114 -10.66 -5.50 -7.05
N LEU A 115 -10.32 -6.62 -7.66
CA LEU A 115 -11.00 -7.16 -8.83
C LEU A 115 -11.88 -8.31 -8.38
N ASN A 116 -13.16 -8.19 -8.63
CA ASN A 116 -14.13 -9.24 -8.32
C ASN A 116 -14.42 -10.03 -9.59
N GLY A 117 -14.17 -11.33 -9.54
CA GLY A 117 -14.67 -12.29 -10.52
C GLY A 117 -16.16 -12.61 -10.29
N GLY A 118 -16.67 -13.62 -10.95
CA GLY A 118 -18.00 -14.19 -10.63
C GLY A 118 -18.06 -14.79 -9.23
N SER A 119 -19.22 -15.27 -8.81
CA SER A 119 -19.48 -15.86 -7.49
C SER A 119 -18.55 -17.02 -7.09
N ASN A 120 -17.96 -17.69 -8.09
CA ASN A 120 -17.03 -18.82 -7.91
C ASN A 120 -15.58 -18.47 -8.29
N SER A 121 -15.20 -17.21 -8.22
CA SER A 121 -13.83 -16.77 -8.53
C SER A 121 -13.14 -16.23 -7.29
N PRO A 122 -11.82 -16.42 -7.15
CA PRO A 122 -11.07 -15.82 -6.06
C PRO A 122 -11.12 -14.29 -6.14
N LYS A 123 -11.05 -13.66 -4.98
CA LYS A 123 -10.87 -12.21 -4.91
C LYS A 123 -9.42 -11.86 -5.25
N VAL A 124 -9.22 -11.07 -6.28
CA VAL A 124 -7.88 -10.62 -6.69
C VAL A 124 -7.65 -9.20 -6.20
N VAL A 125 -6.51 -8.96 -5.56
CA VAL A 125 -6.07 -7.62 -5.12
C VAL A 125 -4.81 -7.25 -5.88
N VAL A 126 -4.84 -6.11 -6.56
CA VAL A 126 -3.69 -5.58 -7.30
C VAL A 126 -3.09 -4.40 -6.54
N ASP A 127 -1.80 -4.50 -6.22
CA ASP A 127 -1.06 -3.44 -5.54
C ASP A 127 0.32 -3.19 -6.18
N TYR A 128 0.83 -1.99 -6.05
CA TYR A 128 2.12 -1.57 -6.57
C TYR A 128 3.28 -1.83 -5.57
N ALA A 129 3.08 -2.64 -4.56
CA ALA A 129 4.09 -2.97 -3.57
C ALA A 129 5.37 -3.53 -4.24
N HIS A 130 6.49 -2.85 -4.07
CA HIS A 130 7.78 -3.18 -4.67
C HIS A 130 8.95 -3.02 -3.68
N THR A 131 8.65 -2.97 -2.39
CA THR A 131 9.62 -2.96 -1.29
C THR A 131 9.20 -3.97 -0.23
N PRO A 132 10.14 -4.49 0.58
CA PRO A 132 9.83 -5.44 1.64
C PRO A 132 8.72 -4.96 2.59
N ASP A 133 8.83 -3.73 3.09
CA ASP A 133 7.83 -3.10 3.97
C ASP A 133 6.44 -2.98 3.31
N ALA A 134 6.40 -2.63 2.01
CA ALA A 134 5.14 -2.52 1.28
C ALA A 134 4.46 -3.89 1.11
N VAL A 135 5.21 -4.93 0.73
CA VAL A 135 4.68 -6.31 0.62
C VAL A 135 4.13 -6.78 1.96
N HIS A 136 4.88 -6.56 3.04
CA HIS A 136 4.42 -6.90 4.39
C HIS A 136 3.10 -6.18 4.75
N LYS A 137 3.03 -4.87 4.54
CA LYS A 137 1.83 -4.07 4.85
C LYS A 137 0.60 -4.49 4.05
N VAL A 138 0.77 -4.78 2.77
CA VAL A 138 -0.32 -5.26 1.91
C VAL A 138 -0.85 -6.60 2.41
N LEU A 139 0.03 -7.58 2.65
CA LEU A 139 -0.37 -8.90 3.13
C LEU A 139 -0.99 -8.84 4.53
N ALA A 140 -0.43 -8.03 5.43
CA ALA A 140 -1.00 -7.81 6.76
C ALA A 140 -2.40 -7.16 6.70
N ALA A 141 -2.67 -6.32 5.71
CA ALA A 141 -3.99 -5.73 5.51
C ALA A 141 -5.02 -6.72 4.92
N ILE A 142 -4.56 -7.65 4.07
CA ILE A 142 -5.42 -8.66 3.41
C ILE A 142 -5.75 -9.81 4.37
N ARG A 143 -4.79 -10.30 5.14
CA ARG A 143 -4.92 -11.52 5.96
C ARG A 143 -6.14 -11.53 6.88
N PRO A 144 -6.46 -10.47 7.64
CA PRO A 144 -7.64 -10.45 8.51
C PRO A 144 -8.98 -10.52 7.77
N GLN A 145 -8.99 -10.16 6.48
CA GLN A 145 -10.20 -10.13 5.64
C GLN A 145 -10.36 -11.41 4.80
N CYS A 146 -9.37 -12.29 4.80
CA CYS A 146 -9.37 -13.53 4.04
C CYS A 146 -9.63 -14.71 4.98
N ARG A 147 -10.74 -15.43 4.77
CA ARG A 147 -11.07 -16.66 5.50
C ARG A 147 -10.35 -17.91 4.97
N GLY A 148 -9.94 -17.86 3.71
CA GLY A 148 -9.25 -18.93 3.01
C GLY A 148 -7.74 -18.71 2.91
N ASN A 149 -7.17 -19.26 1.84
CA ASN A 149 -5.76 -19.10 1.54
C ASN A 149 -5.46 -17.75 0.91
N VAL A 150 -4.32 -17.17 1.31
CA VAL A 150 -3.73 -16.00 0.66
C VAL A 150 -2.64 -16.50 -0.29
N ILE A 151 -2.77 -16.15 -1.57
CA ILE A 151 -1.78 -16.44 -2.61
C ILE A 151 -1.13 -15.12 -2.99
N CYS A 152 0.18 -15.04 -2.91
CA CYS A 152 0.96 -13.85 -3.27
C CYS A 152 1.71 -14.08 -4.58
N VAL A 153 1.49 -13.24 -5.59
CA VAL A 153 2.28 -13.21 -6.83
C VAL A 153 3.17 -11.98 -6.78
N VAL A 154 4.48 -12.17 -6.72
CA VAL A 154 5.43 -11.08 -6.54
C VAL A 154 6.67 -11.27 -7.42
N GLY A 155 7.23 -10.14 -7.88
CA GLY A 155 8.48 -10.10 -8.61
C GLY A 155 9.31 -8.88 -8.23
N CYS A 156 10.57 -8.87 -8.64
CA CYS A 156 11.48 -7.75 -8.45
C CYS A 156 12.00 -7.22 -9.78
N GLY A 157 12.20 -5.90 -9.86
CA GLY A 157 12.81 -5.29 -11.03
C GLY A 157 14.33 -5.45 -11.05
N GLY A 158 14.89 -5.58 -12.26
CA GLY A 158 16.33 -5.53 -12.50
C GLY A 158 16.90 -4.11 -12.39
N ASP A 159 18.23 -4.00 -12.34
CA ASP A 159 18.99 -2.74 -12.18
C ASP A 159 18.49 -1.91 -10.97
N ARG A 160 18.20 -2.61 -9.89
CA ARG A 160 17.72 -2.08 -8.62
C ARG A 160 18.45 -2.74 -7.45
N ASP A 161 18.15 -2.30 -6.24
CA ASP A 161 18.70 -2.87 -5.02
C ASP A 161 18.44 -4.39 -4.94
N ARG A 162 19.49 -5.16 -5.09
CA ARG A 162 19.45 -6.63 -5.03
C ARG A 162 19.17 -7.15 -3.63
N GLY A 163 19.63 -6.43 -2.59
CA GLY A 163 19.45 -6.84 -1.20
C GLY A 163 18.00 -6.98 -0.79
N LYS A 164 17.08 -6.24 -1.41
CA LYS A 164 15.65 -6.34 -1.11
C LYS A 164 14.98 -7.60 -1.69
N ARG A 165 15.60 -8.29 -2.68
CA ARG A 165 14.99 -9.44 -3.37
C ARG A 165 14.70 -10.60 -2.40
N PRO A 166 15.67 -11.10 -1.62
CA PRO A 166 15.43 -12.15 -0.63
C PRO A 166 14.48 -11.69 0.48
N GLU A 167 14.56 -10.43 0.92
CA GLU A 167 13.66 -9.90 1.93
C GLU A 167 12.20 -9.86 1.47
N MET A 168 11.95 -9.50 0.21
CA MET A 168 10.60 -9.50 -0.36
C MET A 168 10.02 -10.90 -0.41
N ALA A 169 10.77 -11.91 -0.85
CA ALA A 169 10.31 -13.30 -0.86
C ALA A 169 10.04 -13.83 0.56
N LYS A 170 10.95 -13.54 1.51
CA LYS A 170 10.77 -13.90 2.92
C LYS A 170 9.47 -13.34 3.49
N LEU A 171 9.19 -12.06 3.27
CA LEU A 171 7.97 -11.42 3.79
C LEU A 171 6.70 -11.85 3.04
N ALA A 172 6.81 -12.17 1.74
CA ALA A 172 5.72 -12.78 1.00
C ALA A 172 5.35 -14.15 1.59
N CYS A 173 6.33 -15.01 1.89
CA CYS A 173 6.12 -16.29 2.54
C CYS A 173 5.51 -16.15 3.94
N ALA A 174 6.00 -15.20 4.73
CA ALA A 174 5.50 -14.97 6.08
C ALA A 174 4.03 -14.50 6.11
N GLY A 175 3.57 -13.84 5.06
CA GLY A 175 2.21 -13.25 4.97
C GLY A 175 1.20 -14.04 4.16
N SER A 176 1.60 -15.14 3.49
CA SER A 176 0.72 -15.89 2.59
C SER A 176 0.88 -17.41 2.74
N ASN A 177 -0.10 -18.16 2.23
CA ASN A 177 -0.06 -19.63 2.22
C ASN A 177 0.72 -20.17 1.02
N THR A 178 0.68 -19.41 -0.09
CA THR A 178 1.37 -19.76 -1.33
C THR A 178 2.01 -18.50 -1.93
N VAL A 179 3.23 -18.63 -2.39
CA VAL A 179 3.98 -17.57 -3.09
C VAL A 179 4.32 -18.03 -4.50
N TRP A 180 4.04 -17.19 -5.47
CA TRP A 180 4.50 -17.33 -6.84
C TRP A 180 5.52 -16.22 -7.11
N LEU A 181 6.78 -16.61 -7.35
CA LEU A 181 7.85 -15.71 -7.74
C LEU A 181 7.92 -15.63 -9.26
N THR A 182 7.88 -14.42 -9.79
CA THR A 182 7.82 -14.20 -11.24
C THR A 182 8.65 -13.00 -11.67
N SER A 183 8.87 -12.86 -12.98
CA SER A 183 9.47 -11.65 -13.54
C SER A 183 8.58 -10.43 -13.31
N ASP A 184 9.22 -9.28 -13.09
CA ASP A 184 8.58 -7.98 -13.16
C ASP A 184 9.21 -7.22 -14.34
N ASN A 185 9.95 -6.16 -14.14
CA ASN A 185 10.70 -5.46 -15.19
C ASN A 185 12.19 -5.81 -15.05
N PRO A 186 12.72 -6.80 -15.79
CA PRO A 186 14.09 -7.29 -15.61
C PRO A 186 15.15 -6.30 -16.11
N ARG A 187 14.80 -5.34 -16.96
CA ARG A 187 15.72 -4.40 -17.61
C ARG A 187 16.87 -5.13 -18.30
N SER A 188 18.13 -4.89 -17.86
CA SER A 188 19.32 -5.53 -18.41
C SER A 188 19.68 -6.87 -17.74
N GLU A 189 19.00 -7.23 -16.64
CA GLU A 189 19.29 -8.46 -15.91
C GLU A 189 18.48 -9.66 -16.45
N ASP A 190 19.03 -10.86 -16.28
CA ASP A 190 18.30 -12.10 -16.53
C ASP A 190 17.16 -12.28 -15.53
N PRO A 191 15.90 -12.44 -16.00
CA PRO A 191 14.76 -12.60 -15.11
C PRO A 191 14.83 -13.86 -14.23
N GLU A 192 15.44 -14.95 -14.72
CA GLU A 192 15.65 -16.15 -13.91
C GLU A 192 16.63 -15.89 -12.77
N GLY A 193 17.71 -15.16 -13.04
CA GLY A 193 18.67 -14.75 -12.01
C GLY A 193 18.02 -13.89 -10.91
N ILE A 194 17.09 -13.00 -11.27
CA ILE A 194 16.34 -12.21 -10.29
C ILE A 194 15.48 -13.11 -9.40
N ILE A 195 14.81 -14.11 -9.97
CA ILE A 195 13.99 -15.07 -9.22
C ILE A 195 14.88 -15.92 -8.29
N GLN A 196 16.07 -16.31 -8.71
CA GLN A 196 17.02 -17.03 -7.86
C GLN A 196 17.48 -16.19 -6.66
N ASP A 197 17.75 -14.89 -6.86
CA ASP A 197 18.05 -13.96 -5.77
C ASP A 197 16.88 -13.85 -4.77
N MET A 198 15.63 -13.92 -5.26
CA MET A 198 14.45 -13.93 -4.40
C MET A 198 14.33 -15.25 -3.62
N LEU A 199 14.53 -16.38 -4.28
CA LEU A 199 14.49 -17.72 -3.65
C LEU A 199 15.48 -17.87 -2.50
N ALA A 200 16.62 -17.20 -2.55
CA ALA A 200 17.60 -17.19 -1.46
C ALA A 200 17.05 -16.65 -0.12
N GLY A 201 15.91 -15.95 -0.15
CA GLY A 201 15.23 -15.45 1.05
C GLY A 201 14.17 -16.40 1.60
N VAL A 202 13.90 -17.52 0.93
CA VAL A 202 12.92 -18.51 1.37
C VAL A 202 13.63 -19.51 2.28
N SER A 203 13.16 -19.62 3.53
CA SER A 203 13.68 -20.61 4.47
C SER A 203 13.22 -22.03 4.08
N GLU A 204 14.06 -23.03 4.30
CA GLU A 204 13.70 -24.44 4.14
C GLU A 204 12.53 -24.84 5.06
N ASP A 205 12.42 -24.21 6.23
CA ASP A 205 11.32 -24.42 7.19
C ASP A 205 10.10 -23.52 6.91
N ALA A 206 10.04 -22.82 5.77
CA ALA A 206 8.91 -21.96 5.45
C ALA A 206 7.61 -22.75 5.35
N SER A 207 6.57 -22.34 6.08
CA SER A 207 5.25 -22.96 6.03
C SER A 207 4.47 -22.66 4.75
N CYS A 208 4.94 -21.73 3.91
CA CYS A 208 4.32 -21.38 2.64
C CYS A 208 4.82 -22.30 1.50
N GLN A 209 3.94 -22.58 0.54
CA GLN A 209 4.34 -23.21 -0.73
C GLN A 209 4.92 -22.15 -1.66
N VAL A 210 6.05 -22.47 -2.32
CA VAL A 210 6.70 -21.52 -3.23
C VAL A 210 6.82 -22.13 -4.63
N TYR A 211 6.35 -21.38 -5.62
CA TYR A 211 6.43 -21.71 -7.03
C TYR A 211 7.15 -20.59 -7.80
N THR A 212 7.75 -20.94 -8.93
CA THR A 212 8.41 -20.00 -9.82
C THR A 212 7.85 -20.11 -11.24
N GLN A 213 7.63 -18.98 -11.87
CA GLN A 213 7.27 -18.90 -13.29
C GLN A 213 7.75 -17.57 -13.85
N VAL A 214 8.67 -17.60 -14.81
CA VAL A 214 9.26 -16.38 -15.39
C VAL A 214 8.21 -15.54 -16.13
N ASP A 215 7.38 -16.20 -16.95
CA ASP A 215 6.30 -15.52 -17.65
C ASP A 215 5.21 -15.08 -16.64
N ARG A 216 5.11 -13.77 -16.43
CA ARG A 216 4.20 -13.20 -15.43
C ARG A 216 2.73 -13.46 -15.75
N ALA A 217 2.35 -13.48 -17.02
CA ALA A 217 0.96 -13.75 -17.40
C ALA A 217 0.57 -15.20 -17.06
N LYS A 218 1.43 -16.17 -17.40
CA LYS A 218 1.24 -17.57 -17.04
C LYS A 218 1.27 -17.78 -15.53
N CYS A 219 2.17 -17.05 -14.82
CA CYS A 219 2.25 -17.09 -13.38
C CYS A 219 0.93 -16.63 -12.72
N ILE A 220 0.38 -15.51 -13.15
CA ILE A 220 -0.88 -14.98 -12.63
C ILE A 220 -2.03 -15.96 -12.92
N GLN A 221 -2.09 -16.51 -14.13
CA GLN A 221 -3.11 -17.49 -14.50
C GLN A 221 -3.04 -18.72 -13.59
N ALA A 222 -1.86 -19.33 -13.42
CA ALA A 222 -1.65 -20.49 -12.57
C ALA A 222 -2.01 -20.20 -11.11
N ALA A 223 -1.66 -19.01 -10.60
CA ALA A 223 -2.01 -18.59 -9.25
C ALA A 223 -3.52 -18.48 -9.05
N ILE A 224 -4.25 -17.92 -10.03
CA ILE A 224 -5.71 -17.80 -9.98
C ILE A 224 -6.37 -19.19 -10.05
N GLU A 225 -5.92 -20.06 -10.94
CA GLU A 225 -6.42 -21.42 -11.08
C GLU A 225 -6.19 -22.25 -9.81
N SER A 226 -5.07 -22.05 -9.12
CA SER A 226 -4.75 -22.73 -7.85
C SER A 226 -5.53 -22.19 -6.65
N ALA A 227 -6.09 -21.00 -6.74
CA ALA A 227 -6.79 -20.36 -5.63
C ALA A 227 -8.12 -21.05 -5.25
N GLY A 228 -8.73 -21.73 -6.20
CA GLY A 228 -10.08 -22.25 -6.04
C GLY A 228 -11.13 -21.13 -5.90
N PRO A 229 -12.40 -21.47 -5.73
CA PRO A 229 -13.48 -20.52 -5.50
C PRO A 229 -13.48 -19.96 -4.07
#